data_bede2fc4e4ddd5c3d24d144639f6f8c0
#
_entry.id   bede2fc4e4ddd5c3d24d144639f6f8c0
#
_cell.length_a   1.000
_cell.length_b   1.000
_cell.length_c   1.000
_cell.angle_alpha   90.00
_cell.angle_beta   90.00
_cell.angle_gamma   90.00
#
_symmetry.space_group_name_H-M   'P 1'
#
loop_
_entity.id
_entity.type
_entity.pdbx_description
1 polymer ?
#
loop_
_entity_poly.entity_id
_entity_poly.type
_entity_poly.pdbx_seq_one_letter_code
_entity_poly.pdbx_strand_id
1 'polypeptide(L)'
;MGRSKHLCSFSSILPSLLLFFAVVFAFRIFMIPFILLNDNTLIHVYLLEMMNGVYDLGPARCYRQIKNKPYPKSRFCRGVPDPKIRIYDVGMKKKGVDEFPFCVHLVSWEKENVSSEALEAARIACNKYMAKFAGKDAFHLRVRVHPFHVLRINKMLSCAGADRLQTGMRGAFGKPQGTCARVAIGQVLLSVRCKDSNSHHAQEALRRAKFKFPGRQKIIVSRKWGFTKFSRADYLNYKSENRIMPDGVNAKFLGCHGPLANRRPGQAFLPPSATA
;
A
#
# COMPACT_ATOMS: atom_id res chain seq x y z
N MET A 1 62.12 42.73 -20.59
CA MET A 1 61.69 42.10 -19.29
C MET A 1 60.29 41.54 -19.50
N GLY A 2 60.23 40.22 -19.80
CA GLY A 2 58.99 39.58 -20.22
C GLY A 2 58.26 38.99 -19.02
N ARG A 3 56.93 39.17 -19.03
CA ARG A 3 56.01 38.40 -18.16
C ARG A 3 55.38 37.29 -19.02
N SER A 4 55.79 36.05 -18.76
CA SER A 4 55.14 34.85 -19.31
C SER A 4 53.76 34.64 -18.66
N LYS A 5 52.73 34.63 -19.52
CA LYS A 5 51.37 34.21 -19.11
C LYS A 5 51.29 32.69 -19.17
N HIS A 6 51.11 32.04 -18.03
CA HIS A 6 50.70 30.63 -17.95
C HIS A 6 49.24 30.50 -18.42
N LEU A 7 49.02 30.02 -19.62
CA LEU A 7 47.74 29.48 -20.08
C LEU A 7 47.63 28.06 -19.55
N CYS A 8 46.86 27.87 -18.51
CA CYS A 8 46.43 26.54 -18.05
C CYS A 8 45.46 25.95 -19.08
N SER A 9 45.86 24.86 -19.70
CA SER A 9 45.11 24.19 -20.75
C SER A 9 43.84 23.52 -20.20
N PHE A 10 42.70 23.98 -20.66
CA PHE A 10 41.37 23.44 -20.36
C PHE A 10 41.04 22.18 -21.19
N SER A 11 42.02 21.51 -21.82
CA SER A 11 41.81 20.43 -22.78
C SER A 11 41.80 19.01 -22.19
N SER A 12 42.05 18.82 -20.89
CA SER A 12 42.14 17.48 -20.30
C SER A 12 40.90 16.99 -19.56
N ILE A 13 39.88 17.84 -19.40
CA ILE A 13 38.65 17.46 -18.63
C ILE A 13 37.50 17.01 -19.56
N LEU A 14 37.52 17.44 -20.83
CA LEU A 14 36.46 17.08 -21.78
C LEU A 14 36.37 15.59 -22.15
N PRO A 15 37.45 14.82 -22.30
CA PRO A 15 37.34 13.43 -22.69
C PRO A 15 36.84 12.54 -21.58
N SER A 16 37.08 12.84 -20.28
CA SER A 16 36.60 12.06 -19.16
C SER A 16 35.09 12.23 -18.91
N LEU A 17 34.55 13.42 -19.16
CA LEU A 17 33.10 13.68 -19.07
C LEU A 17 32.33 12.98 -20.21
N LEU A 18 32.87 12.99 -21.42
CA LEU A 18 32.29 12.26 -22.56
C LEU A 18 32.34 10.76 -22.39
N LEU A 19 33.42 10.22 -21.80
CA LEU A 19 33.53 8.80 -21.48
C LEU A 19 32.55 8.40 -20.40
N PHE A 20 32.34 9.24 -19.38
CA PHE A 20 31.36 8.99 -18.33
C PHE A 20 29.92 8.99 -18.86
N PHE A 21 29.60 9.94 -19.76
CA PHE A 21 28.29 9.96 -20.43
C PHE A 21 28.12 8.80 -21.40
N ALA A 22 29.18 8.40 -22.13
CA ALA A 22 29.14 7.25 -23.02
C ALA A 22 28.98 5.93 -22.26
N VAL A 23 29.65 5.77 -21.10
CA VAL A 23 29.52 4.56 -20.25
C VAL A 23 28.14 4.49 -19.59
N VAL A 24 27.60 5.62 -19.13
CA VAL A 24 26.24 5.68 -18.58
C VAL A 24 25.18 5.42 -19.66
N PHE A 25 25.42 5.91 -20.90
CA PHE A 25 24.53 5.67 -22.04
C PHE A 25 24.64 4.24 -22.57
N ALA A 26 25.85 3.67 -22.65
CA ALA A 26 26.07 2.27 -23.02
C ALA A 26 25.52 1.30 -21.98
N PHE A 27 25.67 1.59 -20.69
CA PHE A 27 25.05 0.80 -19.60
C PHE A 27 23.52 0.85 -19.66
N ARG A 28 22.96 1.98 -20.08
CA ARG A 28 21.51 2.16 -20.29
C ARG A 28 21.00 1.37 -21.50
N ILE A 29 21.79 1.29 -22.59
CA ILE A 29 21.41 0.56 -23.82
C ILE A 29 21.60 -0.94 -23.65
N PHE A 30 22.62 -1.39 -22.92
CA PHE A 30 22.90 -2.82 -22.72
C PHE A 30 21.98 -3.49 -21.70
N MET A 31 21.50 -2.74 -20.70
CA MET A 31 20.54 -3.27 -19.70
C MET A 31 19.08 -3.24 -20.16
N ILE A 32 18.73 -2.49 -21.20
CA ILE A 32 17.37 -2.43 -21.74
C ILE A 32 16.88 -3.78 -22.28
N PRO A 33 17.65 -4.58 -23.05
CA PRO A 33 17.18 -5.88 -23.55
C PRO A 33 17.12 -6.97 -22.47
N PHE A 34 17.93 -6.88 -21.40
CA PHE A 34 17.89 -7.86 -20.29
C PHE A 34 16.68 -7.61 -19.34
N ILE A 35 16.21 -6.38 -19.28
CA ILE A 35 15.03 -5.99 -18.50
C ILE A 35 13.73 -6.26 -19.26
N LEU A 36 13.78 -6.31 -20.61
CA LEU A 36 12.60 -6.60 -21.45
C LEU A 36 12.18 -8.07 -21.42
N LEU A 37 13.03 -8.99 -20.96
CA LEU A 37 12.72 -10.43 -20.87
C LEU A 37 12.07 -10.87 -19.55
N ASN A 38 12.15 -10.03 -18.49
CA ASN A 38 11.47 -10.32 -17.24
C ASN A 38 10.93 -9.01 -16.62
N ASP A 39 9.61 -8.88 -16.64
CA ASP A 39 8.80 -7.89 -15.92
C ASP A 39 8.77 -6.45 -16.48
N ASN A 40 7.95 -6.24 -17.51
CA ASN A 40 7.41 -4.91 -17.89
C ASN A 40 6.76 -4.13 -16.73
N THR A 41 6.61 -4.77 -15.55
CA THR A 41 6.06 -4.19 -14.34
C THR A 41 7.05 -3.35 -13.55
N LEU A 42 8.34 -3.74 -13.54
CA LEU A 42 9.38 -2.99 -12.84
C LEU A 42 9.69 -1.68 -13.57
N ILE A 43 9.74 -1.72 -14.91
CA ILE A 43 9.98 -0.51 -15.72
C ILE A 43 8.83 0.48 -15.58
N HIS A 44 7.58 0.02 -15.54
CA HIS A 44 6.43 0.91 -15.38
C HIS A 44 6.39 1.56 -13.99
N VAL A 45 6.84 0.84 -12.96
CA VAL A 45 6.94 1.39 -11.61
C VAL A 45 8.12 2.35 -11.49
N TYR A 46 9.29 2.03 -12.08
CA TYR A 46 10.43 2.95 -12.13
C TYR A 46 10.15 4.19 -12.99
N LEU A 47 9.45 4.04 -14.12
CA LEU A 47 9.01 5.19 -14.93
C LEU A 47 7.94 6.01 -14.22
N LEU A 48 7.02 5.39 -13.48
CA LEU A 48 6.06 6.13 -12.65
C LEU A 48 6.75 6.84 -11.48
N GLU A 49 7.77 6.25 -10.88
CA GLU A 49 8.60 6.90 -9.86
C GLU A 49 9.44 8.04 -10.47
N MET A 50 9.98 7.86 -11.69
CA MET A 50 10.73 8.91 -12.38
C MET A 50 9.84 10.04 -12.92
N MET A 51 8.63 9.74 -13.40
CA MET A 51 7.69 10.77 -13.87
C MET A 51 6.95 11.49 -12.74
N ASN A 52 6.88 10.90 -11.54
CA ASN A 52 6.35 11.56 -10.33
C ASN A 52 7.38 12.44 -9.61
N GLY A 53 8.51 12.75 -10.24
CA GLY A 53 9.62 13.54 -9.72
C GLY A 53 9.33 15.01 -9.36
N VAL A 54 8.07 15.41 -9.23
CA VAL A 54 7.67 16.77 -8.86
C VAL A 54 7.36 16.91 -7.35
N TYR A 55 7.18 15.80 -6.63
CA TYR A 55 6.94 15.86 -5.19
C TYR A 55 8.13 15.25 -4.46
N ASP A 56 9.06 16.10 -4.13
CA ASP A 56 10.23 15.80 -3.32
C ASP A 56 9.83 15.48 -1.87
N LEU A 57 9.12 14.38 -1.73
CA LEU A 57 9.07 13.66 -0.47
C LEU A 57 10.49 13.16 -0.26
N GLY A 58 11.22 13.77 0.62
CA GLY A 58 12.54 13.28 0.99
C GLY A 58 12.53 11.75 1.14
N PRO A 59 13.65 11.06 1.06
CA PRO A 59 13.70 9.61 0.97
C PRO A 59 12.77 8.99 2.02
N ALA A 60 12.00 7.99 1.66
CA ALA A 60 10.97 7.35 2.51
C ALA A 60 11.48 7.00 3.92
N ARG A 61 12.79 6.75 4.05
CA ARG A 61 13.48 6.54 5.33
C ARG A 61 13.36 7.70 6.30
N CYS A 62 13.23 8.95 5.83
CA CYS A 62 13.13 10.14 6.70
C CYS A 62 11.84 10.17 7.51
N TYR A 63 10.77 9.59 6.98
CA TYR A 63 9.43 9.58 7.59
C TYR A 63 9.01 8.21 8.10
N ARG A 64 9.88 7.20 8.03
CA ARG A 64 9.59 5.82 8.38
C ARG A 64 9.20 5.65 9.84
N GLN A 65 9.94 6.26 10.76
CA GLN A 65 9.72 6.10 12.19
C GLN A 65 8.56 6.96 12.69
N ILE A 66 7.74 6.39 13.57
CA ILE A 66 6.64 7.08 14.23
C ILE A 66 7.19 7.80 15.48
N LYS A 67 7.54 9.07 15.32
CA LYS A 67 8.09 9.90 16.42
C LYS A 67 7.03 10.84 17.01
N ASN A 68 6.15 11.39 16.18
CA ASN A 68 5.23 12.45 16.56
C ASN A 68 3.82 11.92 16.84
N LYS A 69 2.99 12.77 17.50
CA LYS A 69 1.56 12.52 17.64
C LYS A 69 0.86 12.47 16.27
N PRO A 70 -0.30 11.79 16.13
CA PRO A 70 -1.08 11.81 14.91
C PRO A 70 -1.44 13.25 14.50
N TYR A 71 -1.29 13.56 13.21
CA TYR A 71 -1.60 14.86 12.63
C TYR A 71 -2.53 14.69 11.43
N PRO A 72 -3.84 14.56 11.63
CA PRO A 72 -4.81 14.35 10.56
C PRO A 72 -5.12 15.64 9.81
N LYS A 73 -5.69 15.53 8.61
CA LYS A 73 -6.31 16.65 7.89
C LYS A 73 -7.47 17.21 8.72
N SER A 74 -7.46 18.52 8.96
CA SER A 74 -8.48 19.21 9.74
C SER A 74 -8.63 20.67 9.28
N ARG A 75 -9.53 21.43 9.92
CA ARG A 75 -9.67 22.88 9.67
C ARG A 75 -8.38 23.66 9.97
N PHE A 76 -7.51 23.13 10.82
CA PHE A 76 -6.21 23.73 11.17
C PHE A 76 -5.07 23.28 10.25
N CYS A 77 -5.28 22.23 9.45
CA CYS A 77 -4.30 21.67 8.53
C CYS A 77 -4.82 21.79 7.11
N ARG A 78 -4.54 22.92 6.45
CA ARG A 78 -4.99 23.25 5.09
C ARG A 78 -3.91 22.87 4.06
N GLY A 79 -4.30 22.73 2.79
CA GLY A 79 -3.37 22.45 1.69
C GLY A 79 -2.79 21.04 1.71
N VAL A 80 -3.50 20.07 2.30
CA VAL A 80 -3.07 18.67 2.30
C VAL A 80 -3.31 18.07 0.93
N PRO A 81 -2.26 17.50 0.27
CA PRO A 81 -2.44 16.84 -1.01
C PRO A 81 -3.28 15.56 -0.87
N ASP A 82 -4.01 15.23 -1.92
CA ASP A 82 -4.81 14.01 -1.96
C ASP A 82 -3.91 12.77 -1.90
N PRO A 83 -4.34 11.71 -1.17
CA PRO A 83 -3.61 10.45 -1.14
C PRO A 83 -3.57 9.80 -2.53
N LYS A 84 -2.45 9.16 -2.88
CA LYS A 84 -2.35 8.41 -4.14
C LYS A 84 -3.30 7.22 -4.17
N ILE A 85 -3.47 6.53 -3.02
CA ILE A 85 -4.44 5.45 -2.92
C ILE A 85 -5.86 6.03 -2.83
N ARG A 86 -6.72 5.62 -3.79
CA ARG A 86 -8.15 5.98 -3.83
C ARG A 86 -9.04 4.75 -3.79
N ILE A 87 -8.55 3.60 -4.26
CA ILE A 87 -9.31 2.34 -4.34
C ILE A 87 -8.80 1.39 -3.27
N TYR A 88 -9.66 1.03 -2.32
CA TYR A 88 -9.32 0.16 -1.19
C TYR A 88 -9.79 -1.29 -1.39
N ASP A 89 -10.84 -1.50 -2.17
CA ASP A 89 -11.38 -2.82 -2.51
C ASP A 89 -11.25 -3.07 -4.01
N VAL A 90 -10.60 -4.16 -4.39
CA VAL A 90 -10.32 -4.55 -5.78
C VAL A 90 -10.77 -5.99 -6.03
N GLY A 91 -11.20 -6.27 -7.26
CA GLY A 91 -11.72 -7.58 -7.65
C GLY A 91 -13.19 -7.72 -7.34
N MET A 92 -13.65 -8.94 -7.06
CA MET A 92 -15.05 -9.27 -6.82
C MET A 92 -15.52 -8.87 -5.41
N LYS A 93 -15.58 -7.57 -5.14
CA LYS A 93 -15.99 -7.02 -3.84
C LYS A 93 -17.45 -7.31 -3.47
N LYS A 94 -18.34 -7.53 -4.45
CA LYS A 94 -19.76 -7.80 -4.22
C LYS A 94 -20.07 -9.28 -3.99
N LYS A 95 -19.16 -10.21 -4.29
CA LYS A 95 -19.37 -11.63 -4.11
C LYS A 95 -19.59 -12.01 -2.65
N GLY A 96 -20.52 -12.92 -2.44
CA GLY A 96 -20.93 -13.39 -1.12
C GLY A 96 -19.78 -14.00 -0.31
N VAL A 97 -20.06 -14.25 0.96
CA VAL A 97 -19.12 -14.83 1.90
C VAL A 97 -18.77 -16.27 1.56
N ASP A 98 -19.71 -17.03 1.01
CA ASP A 98 -19.56 -18.46 0.72
C ASP A 98 -18.59 -18.77 -0.40
N GLU A 99 -18.45 -17.84 -1.39
CA GLU A 99 -17.64 -18.09 -2.56
C GLU A 99 -16.12 -18.07 -2.31
N PHE A 100 -15.68 -17.34 -1.28
CA PHE A 100 -14.27 -17.15 -0.99
C PHE A 100 -13.92 -17.55 0.45
N PRO A 101 -13.74 -18.86 0.67
CA PRO A 101 -13.44 -19.39 2.01
C PRO A 101 -12.01 -19.08 2.47
N PHE A 102 -11.05 -19.03 1.56
CA PHE A 102 -9.64 -18.83 1.88
C PHE A 102 -9.32 -17.34 2.06
N CYS A 103 -8.52 -17.03 3.05
CA CYS A 103 -8.05 -15.67 3.30
C CYS A 103 -6.58 -15.64 3.71
N VAL A 104 -5.83 -14.68 3.14
CA VAL A 104 -4.44 -14.42 3.48
C VAL A 104 -4.26 -12.95 3.82
N HIS A 105 -3.45 -12.67 4.83
CA HIS A 105 -3.13 -11.33 5.30
C HIS A 105 -1.64 -11.02 5.14
N LEU A 106 -1.34 -9.81 4.74
CA LEU A 106 -0.01 -9.22 4.87
C LEU A 106 0.01 -8.39 6.15
N VAL A 107 0.83 -8.78 7.12
CA VAL A 107 0.88 -8.20 8.46
C VAL A 107 2.21 -7.49 8.66
N SER A 108 2.18 -6.27 9.20
CA SER A 108 3.39 -5.54 9.56
C SER A 108 4.00 -6.11 10.82
N TRP A 109 5.34 -6.28 10.81
CA TRP A 109 6.10 -6.75 11.96
C TRP A 109 6.83 -5.60 12.68
N GLU A 110 6.76 -4.39 12.11
CA GLU A 110 7.40 -3.20 12.64
C GLU A 110 6.39 -2.06 12.78
N LYS A 111 6.67 -1.16 13.75
CA LYS A 111 5.86 0.05 13.95
C LYS A 111 6.39 1.17 13.07
N GLU A 112 5.69 1.45 11.97
CA GLU A 112 6.18 2.35 10.92
C GLU A 112 5.07 3.20 10.29
N ASN A 113 5.50 4.29 9.64
CA ASN A 113 4.66 5.03 8.72
C ASN A 113 4.76 4.43 7.31
N VAL A 114 3.63 4.15 6.71
CA VAL A 114 3.51 3.66 5.33
C VAL A 114 2.87 4.76 4.48
N SER A 115 3.58 5.23 3.46
CA SER A 115 3.08 6.30 2.59
C SER A 115 1.90 5.83 1.72
N SER A 116 1.09 6.77 1.27
CA SER A 116 -0.04 6.50 0.36
C SER A 116 0.42 5.92 -0.98
N GLU A 117 1.60 6.34 -1.45
CA GLU A 117 2.25 5.84 -2.67
C GLU A 117 2.63 4.36 -2.53
N ALA A 118 3.19 3.96 -1.38
CA ALA A 118 3.55 2.57 -1.10
C ALA A 118 2.31 1.67 -1.05
N LEU A 119 1.21 2.15 -0.46
CA LEU A 119 -0.07 1.44 -0.42
C LEU A 119 -0.63 1.22 -1.82
N GLU A 120 -0.60 2.25 -2.67
CA GLU A 120 -1.08 2.15 -4.05
C GLU A 120 -0.21 1.21 -4.88
N ALA A 121 1.12 1.32 -4.80
CA ALA A 121 2.05 0.44 -5.51
C ALA A 121 1.86 -1.04 -5.10
N ALA A 122 1.66 -1.31 -3.82
CA ALA A 122 1.41 -2.65 -3.31
C ALA A 122 0.06 -3.21 -3.79
N ARG A 123 -1.00 -2.38 -3.78
CA ARG A 123 -2.31 -2.74 -4.32
C ARG A 123 -2.22 -3.13 -5.79
N ILE A 124 -1.57 -2.30 -6.61
CA ILE A 124 -1.39 -2.55 -8.04
C ILE A 124 -0.59 -3.83 -8.28
N ALA A 125 0.52 -4.03 -7.57
CA ALA A 125 1.36 -5.22 -7.70
C ALA A 125 0.59 -6.52 -7.38
N CYS A 126 -0.17 -6.53 -6.29
CA CYS A 126 -1.00 -7.66 -5.89
C CYS A 126 -2.11 -7.93 -6.93
N ASN A 127 -2.85 -6.88 -7.32
CA ASN A 127 -3.95 -6.99 -8.28
C ASN A 127 -3.48 -7.50 -9.64
N LYS A 128 -2.37 -6.97 -10.16
CA LYS A 128 -1.82 -7.36 -11.47
C LYS A 128 -1.45 -8.85 -11.50
N TYR A 129 -0.84 -9.34 -10.42
CA TYR A 129 -0.48 -10.75 -10.34
C TYR A 129 -1.73 -11.64 -10.25
N MET A 130 -2.67 -11.33 -9.36
CA MET A 130 -3.90 -12.11 -9.20
C MET A 130 -4.74 -12.13 -10.48
N ALA A 131 -4.90 -10.99 -11.15
CA ALA A 131 -5.66 -10.91 -12.40
C ALA A 131 -5.05 -11.73 -13.54
N LYS A 132 -3.69 -11.83 -13.57
CA LYS A 132 -2.97 -12.60 -14.60
C LYS A 132 -3.08 -14.12 -14.39
N PHE A 133 -2.96 -14.60 -13.15
CA PHE A 133 -2.83 -16.02 -12.85
C PHE A 133 -4.12 -16.67 -12.33
N ALA A 134 -4.90 -15.98 -11.52
CA ALA A 134 -6.14 -16.49 -10.94
C ALA A 134 -7.40 -16.01 -11.72
N GLY A 135 -7.28 -14.90 -12.47
CA GLY A 135 -8.39 -14.27 -13.17
C GLY A 135 -9.04 -13.14 -12.36
N LYS A 136 -9.76 -12.25 -13.05
CA LYS A 136 -10.38 -11.05 -12.45
C LYS A 136 -11.47 -11.38 -11.42
N ASP A 137 -12.18 -12.50 -11.64
CA ASP A 137 -13.36 -12.90 -10.87
C ASP A 137 -13.04 -13.87 -9.71
N ALA A 138 -11.79 -14.26 -9.57
CA ALA A 138 -11.36 -15.31 -8.65
C ALA A 138 -10.95 -14.83 -7.26
N PHE A 139 -10.90 -13.53 -7.01
CA PHE A 139 -10.41 -12.97 -5.77
C PHE A 139 -11.07 -11.64 -5.39
N HIS A 140 -10.89 -11.27 -4.12
CA HIS A 140 -11.18 -9.95 -3.59
C HIS A 140 -10.03 -9.48 -2.70
N LEU A 141 -9.37 -8.40 -3.09
CA LEU A 141 -8.30 -7.74 -2.35
C LEU A 141 -8.87 -6.54 -1.59
N ARG A 142 -8.51 -6.40 -0.32
CA ARG A 142 -8.84 -5.24 0.53
C ARG A 142 -7.60 -4.64 1.16
N VAL A 143 -7.44 -3.33 1.03
CA VAL A 143 -6.46 -2.54 1.78
C VAL A 143 -7.05 -2.19 3.14
N ARG A 144 -6.36 -2.55 4.24
CA ARG A 144 -6.89 -2.46 5.60
C ARG A 144 -6.44 -1.22 6.36
N VAL A 145 -5.53 -0.43 5.80
CA VAL A 145 -4.97 0.78 6.42
C VAL A 145 -5.25 1.99 5.56
N HIS A 146 -5.48 3.14 6.23
CA HIS A 146 -5.81 4.39 5.56
C HIS A 146 -4.76 5.46 5.89
N PRO A 147 -4.31 6.27 4.91
CA PRO A 147 -3.30 7.30 5.10
C PRO A 147 -3.93 8.58 5.67
N PHE A 148 -4.25 8.59 6.96
CA PHE A 148 -4.82 9.75 7.63
C PHE A 148 -3.77 10.72 8.19
N HIS A 149 -2.55 10.25 8.45
CA HIS A 149 -1.49 11.09 9.01
C HIS A 149 -0.85 11.96 7.93
N VAL A 150 -0.78 13.26 8.16
CA VAL A 150 -0.18 14.24 7.24
C VAL A 150 1.30 14.35 7.53
N LEU A 151 2.12 14.17 6.50
CA LEU A 151 3.56 14.42 6.54
C LEU A 151 3.82 15.88 6.25
N ARG A 152 4.64 16.52 7.09
CA ARG A 152 5.05 17.92 6.96
C ARG A 152 6.51 18.01 6.58
N ILE A 153 6.84 18.97 5.75
CA ILE A 153 8.22 19.30 5.41
C ILE A 153 8.47 20.79 5.59
N ASN A 154 9.56 21.14 6.26
CA ASN A 154 10.10 22.48 6.24
C ASN A 154 11.17 22.52 5.15
N LYS A 155 10.85 23.13 4.01
CA LYS A 155 11.83 23.32 2.92
C LYS A 155 12.62 24.58 3.16
N MET A 156 13.95 24.47 3.17
CA MET A 156 14.84 25.61 3.13
C MET A 156 14.81 26.22 1.71
N LEU A 157 14.98 27.52 1.64
CA LEU A 157 15.16 28.23 0.36
C LEU A 157 16.45 27.75 -0.29
N SER A 158 16.40 27.44 -1.59
CA SER A 158 17.56 26.99 -2.37
C SER A 158 18.17 28.10 -3.25
N CYS A 159 17.79 29.36 -3.02
CA CYS A 159 18.26 30.50 -3.79
C CYS A 159 19.42 31.22 -3.13
N ALA A 160 20.18 31.99 -3.91
CA ALA A 160 21.19 32.92 -3.42
C ALA A 160 20.54 33.91 -2.45
N GLY A 161 21.12 34.09 -1.26
CA GLY A 161 20.55 34.92 -0.20
C GLY A 161 19.59 34.17 0.76
N ALA A 162 19.50 32.84 0.68
CA ALA A 162 18.69 32.02 1.60
C ALA A 162 19.02 32.29 3.07
N ASP A 163 20.30 32.51 3.40
CA ASP A 163 20.77 32.84 4.76
C ASP A 163 20.19 34.15 5.31
N ARG A 164 19.88 35.10 4.44
CA ARG A 164 19.28 36.40 4.80
C ARG A 164 17.76 36.30 4.96
N LEU A 165 17.11 35.41 4.22
CA LEU A 165 15.65 35.29 4.16
C LEU A 165 15.10 34.24 5.14
N GLN A 166 15.89 33.25 5.53
CA GLN A 166 15.46 32.17 6.41
C GLN A 166 16.40 32.02 7.62
N THR A 167 15.86 32.21 8.80
CA THR A 167 16.61 32.18 10.05
C THR A 167 16.59 30.77 10.65
N GLY A 168 17.35 29.81 10.12
CA GLY A 168 17.53 28.48 10.67
C GLY A 168 16.23 27.76 11.02
N MET A 169 16.09 27.33 12.28
CA MET A 169 14.90 26.60 12.77
C MET A 169 13.78 27.48 13.30
N ARG A 170 13.90 28.79 13.23
CA ARG A 170 12.82 29.71 13.60
C ARG A 170 11.65 29.56 12.62
N GLY A 171 10.45 29.26 13.13
CA GLY A 171 9.28 29.01 12.27
C GLY A 171 9.35 27.72 11.46
N ALA A 172 10.07 26.70 11.95
CA ALA A 172 10.34 25.45 11.27
C ALA A 172 9.12 24.49 11.18
N PHE A 173 7.92 24.92 11.61
CA PHE A 173 6.72 24.12 11.44
C PHE A 173 6.39 23.96 9.93
N GLY A 174 6.58 22.73 9.43
CA GLY A 174 6.50 22.46 8.00
C GLY A 174 5.10 22.61 7.40
N LYS A 175 5.07 22.70 6.08
CA LYS A 175 3.84 22.64 5.27
C LYS A 175 3.49 21.20 4.94
N PRO A 176 2.19 20.84 4.75
CA PRO A 176 1.78 19.51 4.32
C PRO A 176 2.43 19.11 2.99
N GLN A 177 2.98 17.91 2.93
CA GLN A 177 3.68 17.39 1.76
C GLN A 177 3.06 16.10 1.22
N GLY A 178 2.50 15.26 2.08
CA GLY A 178 1.90 13.99 1.70
C GLY A 178 1.14 13.38 2.86
N THR A 179 0.60 12.20 2.64
CA THR A 179 -0.15 11.45 3.63
C THR A 179 0.43 10.06 3.84
N CYS A 180 0.37 9.55 5.06
CA CYS A 180 0.79 8.21 5.39
C CYS A 180 -0.16 7.53 6.37
N ALA A 181 -0.12 6.21 6.41
CA ALA A 181 -0.77 5.40 7.41
C ALA A 181 0.21 5.09 8.54
N ARG A 182 -0.21 5.26 9.79
CA ARG A 182 0.54 4.86 10.97
C ARG A 182 0.22 3.41 11.27
N VAL A 183 1.19 2.55 11.15
CA VAL A 183 1.02 1.10 11.29
C VAL A 183 1.66 0.63 12.59
N ALA A 184 0.90 -0.14 13.37
CA ALA A 184 1.38 -0.82 14.57
C ALA A 184 1.92 -2.22 14.23
N ILE A 185 2.67 -2.80 15.16
CA ILE A 185 3.11 -4.19 15.07
C ILE A 185 1.88 -5.11 15.10
N GLY A 186 1.84 -6.10 14.22
CA GLY A 186 0.72 -7.03 14.11
C GLY A 186 -0.49 -6.48 13.32
N GLN A 187 -0.43 -5.25 12.83
CA GLN A 187 -1.52 -4.68 12.05
C GLN A 187 -1.52 -5.22 10.62
N VAL A 188 -2.72 -5.59 10.14
CA VAL A 188 -2.91 -6.08 8.78
C VAL A 188 -2.86 -4.89 7.81
N LEU A 189 -2.05 -4.99 6.76
CA LEU A 189 -1.93 -4.01 5.68
C LEU A 189 -2.87 -4.33 4.51
N LEU A 190 -2.75 -5.55 3.98
CA LEU A 190 -3.53 -6.06 2.86
C LEU A 190 -4.18 -7.39 3.25
N SER A 191 -5.38 -7.64 2.75
CA SER A 191 -6.08 -8.91 2.89
C SER A 191 -6.60 -9.35 1.53
N VAL A 192 -6.39 -10.62 1.18
CA VAL A 192 -6.91 -11.23 -0.04
C VAL A 192 -7.77 -12.41 0.36
N ARG A 193 -9.02 -12.45 -0.12
CA ARG A 193 -9.88 -13.64 -0.05
C ARG A 193 -10.05 -14.24 -1.44
N CYS A 194 -10.03 -15.55 -1.52
CA CYS A 194 -10.16 -16.29 -2.77
C CYS A 194 -10.69 -17.70 -2.53
N LYS A 195 -10.87 -18.46 -3.60
CA LYS A 195 -11.13 -19.92 -3.52
C LYS A 195 -9.86 -20.64 -3.06
N ASP A 196 -10.02 -21.80 -2.42
CA ASP A 196 -8.87 -22.60 -1.93
C ASP A 196 -7.90 -23.01 -3.06
N SER A 197 -8.40 -23.26 -4.27
CA SER A 197 -7.57 -23.57 -5.47
C SER A 197 -6.55 -22.48 -5.79
N ASN A 198 -6.86 -21.21 -5.49
CA ASN A 198 -6.02 -20.06 -5.77
C ASN A 198 -5.17 -19.59 -4.57
N SER A 199 -5.06 -20.43 -3.54
CA SER A 199 -4.37 -20.09 -2.29
C SER A 199 -2.89 -19.74 -2.49
N HIS A 200 -2.18 -20.50 -3.32
CA HIS A 200 -0.77 -20.28 -3.65
C HIS A 200 -0.57 -18.99 -4.45
N HIS A 201 -1.48 -18.67 -5.38
CA HIS A 201 -1.42 -17.40 -6.12
C HIS A 201 -1.65 -16.21 -5.20
N ALA A 202 -2.54 -16.30 -4.22
CA ALA A 202 -2.77 -15.23 -3.25
C ALA A 202 -1.54 -14.98 -2.36
N GLN A 203 -0.86 -16.03 -1.93
CA GLN A 203 0.39 -15.91 -1.15
C GLN A 203 1.51 -15.26 -1.97
N GLU A 204 1.70 -15.69 -3.22
CA GLU A 204 2.71 -15.11 -4.11
C GLU A 204 2.40 -13.66 -4.48
N ALA A 205 1.13 -13.31 -4.69
CA ALA A 205 0.70 -11.94 -4.93
C ALA A 205 1.08 -11.01 -3.75
N LEU A 206 0.84 -11.47 -2.52
CA LEU A 206 1.22 -10.73 -1.31
C LEU A 206 2.74 -10.68 -1.11
N ARG A 207 3.48 -11.73 -1.53
CA ARG A 207 4.95 -11.70 -1.54
C ARG A 207 5.48 -10.59 -2.44
N ARG A 208 4.91 -10.41 -3.62
CA ARG A 208 5.27 -9.31 -4.54
C ARG A 208 4.87 -7.95 -3.99
N ALA A 209 3.70 -7.84 -3.35
CA ALA A 209 3.25 -6.61 -2.70
C ALA A 209 4.15 -6.20 -1.52
N LYS A 210 4.69 -7.16 -0.78
CA LYS A 210 5.60 -6.94 0.36
C LYS A 210 6.79 -6.06 0.00
N PHE A 211 7.37 -6.21 -1.20
CA PHE A 211 8.53 -5.42 -1.65
C PHE A 211 8.22 -3.94 -1.89
N LYS A 212 6.95 -3.53 -1.84
CA LYS A 212 6.54 -2.12 -1.97
C LYS A 212 6.40 -1.40 -0.64
N PHE A 213 6.50 -2.14 0.47
CA PHE A 213 6.42 -1.58 1.80
C PHE A 213 7.79 -1.44 2.45
N PRO A 214 7.98 -0.43 3.31
CA PRO A 214 9.15 -0.35 4.17
C PRO A 214 9.08 -1.44 5.24
N GLY A 215 10.23 -1.72 5.87
CA GLY A 215 10.31 -2.61 7.01
C GLY A 215 10.04 -4.07 6.74
N ARG A 216 9.69 -4.80 7.79
CA ARG A 216 9.48 -6.25 7.74
C ARG A 216 8.00 -6.58 7.85
N GLN A 217 7.48 -7.37 6.91
CA GLN A 217 6.12 -7.90 6.93
C GLN A 217 6.14 -9.41 6.90
N LYS A 218 5.08 -10.02 7.45
CA LYS A 218 4.82 -11.48 7.36
C LYS A 218 3.52 -11.73 6.61
N ILE A 219 3.50 -12.79 5.82
CA ILE A 219 2.30 -13.31 5.17
C ILE A 219 1.72 -14.37 6.09
N ILE A 220 0.46 -14.21 6.47
CA ILE A 220 -0.24 -15.10 7.41
C ILE A 220 -1.50 -15.61 6.74
N VAL A 221 -1.64 -16.93 6.65
CA VAL A 221 -2.88 -17.59 6.23
C VAL A 221 -3.85 -17.53 7.39
N SER A 222 -5.06 -17.03 7.14
CA SER A 222 -6.10 -16.90 8.14
C SER A 222 -6.72 -18.27 8.45
N ARG A 223 -6.98 -18.54 9.73
CA ARG A 223 -7.80 -19.68 10.17
C ARG A 223 -9.30 -19.41 10.05
N LYS A 224 -9.68 -18.15 9.78
CA LYS A 224 -11.06 -17.70 9.67
C LYS A 224 -11.57 -17.91 8.25
N TRP A 225 -12.88 -18.03 8.12
CA TRP A 225 -13.57 -18.08 6.84
C TRP A 225 -13.59 -16.71 6.18
N GLY A 226 -12.92 -16.57 5.04
CA GLY A 226 -12.87 -15.29 4.29
C GLY A 226 -12.56 -14.09 5.18
N PHE A 227 -13.37 -13.04 5.08
CA PHE A 227 -13.26 -11.83 5.91
C PHE A 227 -14.17 -11.86 7.15
N THR A 228 -14.71 -13.02 7.52
CA THR A 228 -15.55 -13.18 8.70
C THR A 228 -14.74 -13.27 9.99
N LYS A 229 -15.43 -13.19 11.12
CA LYS A 229 -14.85 -13.40 12.45
C LYS A 229 -14.84 -14.86 12.89
N PHE A 230 -15.53 -15.75 12.17
CA PHE A 230 -15.70 -17.15 12.51
C PHE A 230 -14.53 -18.00 12.02
N SER A 231 -14.16 -19.06 12.75
CA SER A 231 -13.23 -20.05 12.23
C SER A 231 -13.86 -20.82 11.07
N ARG A 232 -13.08 -21.56 10.29
CA ARG A 232 -13.64 -22.33 9.15
C ARG A 232 -14.60 -23.42 9.62
N ALA A 233 -14.25 -24.12 10.69
CA ALA A 233 -15.10 -25.17 11.26
C ALA A 233 -16.39 -24.58 11.82
N ASP A 234 -16.29 -23.53 12.66
CA ASP A 234 -17.45 -22.88 13.26
C ASP A 234 -18.41 -22.32 12.21
N TYR A 235 -17.85 -21.73 11.13
CA TYR A 235 -18.67 -21.19 10.06
C TYR A 235 -19.52 -22.27 9.39
N LEU A 236 -18.93 -23.44 9.09
CA LEU A 236 -19.65 -24.57 8.49
C LEU A 236 -20.73 -25.13 9.43
N ASN A 237 -20.39 -25.28 10.72
CA ASN A 237 -21.35 -25.77 11.74
C ASN A 237 -22.53 -24.79 11.88
N TYR A 238 -22.26 -23.51 12.07
CA TYR A 238 -23.34 -22.51 12.19
C TYR A 238 -24.13 -22.31 10.90
N LYS A 239 -23.53 -22.59 9.73
CA LYS A 239 -24.26 -22.60 8.47
C LYS A 239 -25.20 -23.79 8.36
N SER A 240 -24.78 -25.01 8.76
CA SER A 240 -25.62 -26.18 8.77
C SER A 240 -26.79 -26.04 9.77
N GLU A 241 -26.57 -25.34 10.90
CA GLU A 241 -27.60 -25.02 11.88
C GLU A 241 -28.48 -23.82 11.51
N ASN A 242 -28.30 -23.22 10.35
CA ASN A 242 -28.98 -21.99 9.91
C ASN A 242 -28.88 -20.81 10.90
N ARG A 243 -27.79 -20.72 11.66
CA ARG A 243 -27.55 -19.68 12.69
C ARG A 243 -26.82 -18.48 12.16
N ILE A 244 -26.38 -18.49 10.91
CA ILE A 244 -25.65 -17.41 10.25
C ILE A 244 -26.43 -16.91 9.04
N MET A 245 -26.53 -15.57 8.92
CA MET A 245 -27.03 -14.91 7.75
C MET A 245 -25.87 -14.26 6.98
N PRO A 246 -25.72 -14.49 5.66
CA PRO A 246 -24.72 -13.81 4.85
C PRO A 246 -25.03 -12.31 4.77
N ASP A 247 -24.01 -11.47 5.00
CA ASP A 247 -24.09 -10.02 4.90
C ASP A 247 -22.96 -9.53 3.98
N GLY A 248 -23.15 -9.67 2.68
CA GLY A 248 -22.14 -9.35 1.68
C GLY A 248 -20.85 -10.16 1.86
N VAL A 249 -19.75 -9.49 2.20
CA VAL A 249 -18.44 -10.12 2.42
C VAL A 249 -18.28 -10.72 3.81
N ASN A 250 -19.21 -10.47 4.72
CA ASN A 250 -19.22 -10.91 6.09
C ASN A 250 -20.46 -11.76 6.38
N ALA A 251 -20.56 -12.29 7.58
CA ALA A 251 -21.70 -13.04 8.07
C ALA A 251 -22.13 -12.55 9.45
N LYS A 252 -23.43 -12.44 9.65
CA LYS A 252 -24.05 -12.09 10.91
C LYS A 252 -24.61 -13.33 11.60
N PHE A 253 -24.48 -13.37 12.91
CA PHE A 253 -25.06 -14.42 13.73
C PHE A 253 -26.51 -14.05 14.05
N LEU A 254 -27.45 -14.93 13.73
CA LEU A 254 -28.87 -14.74 14.01
C LEU A 254 -29.15 -14.66 15.51
N GLY A 255 -30.05 -13.80 15.90
CA GLY A 255 -30.47 -13.63 17.31
C GLY A 255 -29.62 -12.66 18.14
N CYS A 256 -28.42 -12.25 17.68
CA CYS A 256 -27.56 -11.35 18.45
C CYS A 256 -27.76 -9.87 18.12
N HIS A 257 -28.14 -9.54 16.89
CA HIS A 257 -28.27 -8.16 16.44
C HIS A 257 -29.38 -8.01 15.38
N GLY A 258 -30.13 -6.98 15.46
CA GLY A 258 -31.19 -6.59 14.55
C GLY A 258 -32.25 -5.75 15.26
N PRO A 259 -33.13 -5.08 14.52
CA PRO A 259 -34.26 -4.33 15.11
C PRO A 259 -35.11 -5.25 15.99
N LEU A 260 -35.48 -4.76 17.18
CA LEU A 260 -36.32 -5.52 18.12
C LEU A 260 -37.67 -5.96 17.52
N ALA A 261 -38.22 -5.15 16.60
CA ALA A 261 -39.44 -5.47 15.89
C ALA A 261 -39.38 -6.77 15.07
N ASN A 262 -38.21 -7.16 14.59
CA ASN A 262 -38.01 -8.40 13.81
C ASN A 262 -37.57 -9.58 14.69
N ARG A 263 -37.44 -9.40 15.99
CA ARG A 263 -37.05 -10.45 16.93
C ARG A 263 -38.30 -11.12 17.51
N ARG A 264 -38.64 -12.29 17.00
CA ARG A 264 -39.63 -13.14 17.65
C ARG A 264 -38.94 -14.01 18.72
N PRO A 265 -39.36 -13.96 19.97
CA PRO A 265 -38.78 -14.80 21.01
C PRO A 265 -38.84 -16.29 20.61
N GLY A 266 -37.71 -17.01 20.73
CA GLY A 266 -37.62 -18.43 20.44
C GLY A 266 -37.52 -18.86 18.96
N GLN A 267 -37.72 -17.96 17.99
CA GLN A 267 -37.69 -18.33 16.58
C GLN A 267 -36.32 -18.03 15.87
N ALA A 268 -35.41 -17.34 16.53
CA ALA A 268 -34.13 -16.93 15.92
C ALA A 268 -33.25 -18.12 15.49
N PHE A 269 -33.51 -19.32 15.95
CA PHE A 269 -32.71 -20.51 15.71
C PHE A 269 -33.52 -21.69 15.14
N LEU A 270 -34.79 -21.48 14.82
CA LEU A 270 -35.59 -22.52 14.18
C LEU A 270 -35.24 -22.63 12.70
N PRO A 271 -35.07 -23.82 12.16
CA PRO A 271 -34.88 -24.01 10.73
C PRO A 271 -36.12 -23.49 9.97
N PRO A 272 -35.95 -22.95 8.74
CA PRO A 272 -37.06 -22.37 7.97
C PRO A 272 -38.23 -23.35 7.70
N SER A 273 -37.98 -24.64 7.77
CA SER A 273 -39.01 -25.70 7.64
C SER A 273 -39.95 -25.85 8.83
N ALA A 274 -39.66 -25.24 9.97
CA ALA A 274 -40.48 -25.31 11.18
C ALA A 274 -41.50 -24.16 11.30
N THR A 275 -41.61 -23.30 10.29
CA THR A 275 -42.52 -22.14 10.25
C THR A 275 -43.66 -22.31 9.25
N ALA A 276 -43.98 -23.56 8.85
CA ALA A 276 -45.17 -23.89 8.07
C ALA A 276 -46.38 -24.08 8.99
#